data_8de8ca9254b2e4b6723f315c9314a017
#
_entry.id   8de8ca9254b2e4b6723f315c9314a017
#
_cell.length_a   1.000
_cell.length_b   1.000
_cell.length_c   1.000
_cell.angle_alpha   90.00
_cell.angle_beta   90.00
_cell.angle_gamma   90.00
#
_symmetry.space_group_name_H-M   'P 1'
#
loop_
_entity.id
_entity.type
_entity.pdbx_description
1 polymer ?
#
loop_
_entity_poly.entity_id
_entity_poly.type
_entity_poly.pdbx_seq_one_letter_code
_entity_poly.pdbx_strand_id
1 'polypeptide(L)'
;MRRDPNGPAASQAGVTRRIYLDQTHLRGHVTGIERVTLDLFAPDKLGPHQIRPVTSRSLLGMTIAQHLTLPLRALRDRDALLLFPGFPPGPLCALAAARCLLYVHDTFLLDRKADLSLRSRLYMSPSFAFALRWCPNLFVNSRTTGEAVRAVCARRARVALLRPAVRDAFGLGDLPGPAPYGHGQPLRLLAIGTIEPRKNYPAALALTAALNRAGIPAELHLVGRVGWGRHDFLQAPPDFLHRHGYLSDAELRGLVASCHLLVSTSKAEGLGLPMLEVQHGGLPVAAPDDPVFREVLGTSGLLVRPEDPETAADALAAWIAGGGLIGAAERSRSNVARWNAMAADDGRRFQRFLSGDGAAYAAAGSIVAANGIARDLVRSSR
;
A
#
# COMPACT_ATOMS: atom_id res chain seq x y z
N MET A 1 58.05 -18.94 -0.83
CA MET A 1 57.14 -17.78 -0.72
C MET A 1 55.72 -18.26 -0.90
N ARG A 2 55.03 -18.62 0.22
CA ARG A 2 53.63 -19.14 0.20
C ARG A 2 52.67 -17.95 0.15
N ARG A 3 51.77 -17.89 -0.83
CA ARG A 3 50.70 -16.90 -0.88
C ARG A 3 49.68 -17.16 0.21
N ASP A 4 49.38 -16.16 0.99
CA ASP A 4 48.39 -16.13 2.07
C ASP A 4 46.97 -16.18 1.42
N PRO A 5 46.10 -17.16 1.73
CA PRO A 5 44.78 -17.30 1.11
C PRO A 5 43.72 -16.39 1.76
N ASN A 6 44.04 -15.57 2.74
CA ASN A 6 43.10 -14.72 3.49
C ASN A 6 43.32 -13.21 3.25
N GLY A 7 43.59 -12.79 2.01
CA GLY A 7 43.48 -11.36 1.66
C GLY A 7 42.00 -10.91 1.80
N PRO A 8 41.75 -9.69 2.36
CA PRO A 8 40.38 -9.19 2.50
C PRO A 8 39.70 -9.17 1.12
N ALA A 9 38.54 -9.80 1.02
CA ALA A 9 37.69 -9.76 -0.17
C ALA A 9 37.51 -8.30 -0.59
N ALA A 10 37.99 -7.95 -1.77
CA ALA A 10 37.83 -6.62 -2.34
C ALA A 10 36.33 -6.29 -2.32
N SER A 11 35.98 -5.32 -1.48
CA SER A 11 34.66 -4.68 -1.46
C SER A 11 34.37 -4.27 -2.91
N GLN A 12 33.39 -4.91 -3.55
CA GLN A 12 32.84 -4.44 -4.82
C GLN A 12 32.21 -3.07 -4.51
N ALA A 13 32.96 -2.01 -4.70
CA ALA A 13 32.48 -0.64 -4.65
C ALA A 13 31.41 -0.53 -5.75
N GLY A 14 30.15 -0.58 -5.37
CA GLY A 14 29.02 -0.49 -6.29
C GLY A 14 29.09 0.82 -7.07
N VAL A 15 28.73 0.77 -8.34
CA VAL A 15 28.76 1.95 -9.23
C VAL A 15 27.84 3.03 -8.68
N THR A 16 28.37 4.15 -8.27
CA THR A 16 27.59 5.35 -7.91
C THR A 16 26.92 5.91 -9.15
N ARG A 17 25.59 5.97 -9.16
CA ARG A 17 24.77 6.47 -10.28
C ARG A 17 24.04 7.75 -9.88
N ARG A 18 23.66 8.54 -10.87
CA ARG A 18 22.70 9.62 -10.69
C ARG A 18 21.29 9.08 -10.84
N ILE A 19 20.38 9.46 -9.93
CA ILE A 19 18.97 9.06 -9.94
C ILE A 19 18.11 10.32 -10.01
N TYR A 20 17.38 10.51 -11.10
CA TYR A 20 16.34 11.51 -11.21
C TYR A 20 15.05 10.94 -10.59
N LEU A 21 14.67 11.46 -9.43
CA LEU A 21 13.52 11.02 -8.66
C LEU A 21 12.31 11.92 -8.95
N ASP A 22 11.26 11.38 -9.55
CA ASP A 22 10.01 12.11 -9.79
C ASP A 22 9.24 12.32 -8.48
N GLN A 23 9.27 13.54 -7.97
CA GLN A 23 8.50 14.00 -6.80
C GLN A 23 7.47 15.07 -7.18
N THR A 24 7.07 15.14 -8.44
CA THR A 24 6.15 16.17 -8.96
C THR A 24 4.74 16.05 -8.40
N HIS A 25 4.39 14.90 -7.83
CA HIS A 25 3.11 14.66 -7.16
C HIS A 25 3.08 15.16 -5.70
N LEU A 26 4.22 15.40 -5.06
CA LEU A 26 4.30 15.91 -3.68
C LEU A 26 3.93 17.41 -3.65
N ARG A 27 2.69 17.72 -3.25
CA ARG A 27 2.13 19.10 -3.29
C ARG A 27 1.46 19.52 -2.00
N GLY A 28 2.03 19.16 -0.86
CA GLY A 28 1.66 19.70 0.46
C GLY A 28 0.64 18.90 1.27
N HIS A 29 -0.17 18.04 0.66
CA HIS A 29 -1.00 17.08 1.40
C HIS A 29 -0.37 15.69 1.31
N VAL A 30 -0.04 15.10 2.46
CA VAL A 30 0.58 13.78 2.51
C VAL A 30 -0.52 12.72 2.58
N THR A 31 -0.79 12.07 1.44
CA THR A 31 -1.63 10.87 1.35
C THR A 31 -0.78 9.61 1.52
N GLY A 32 -1.39 8.43 1.45
CA GLY A 32 -0.65 7.17 1.53
C GLY A 32 0.42 7.02 0.44
N ILE A 33 0.17 7.48 -0.79
CA ILE A 33 1.13 7.42 -1.90
C ILE A 33 2.32 8.35 -1.65
N GLU A 34 2.06 9.59 -1.23
CA GLU A 34 3.11 10.54 -0.91
C GLU A 34 3.97 10.08 0.27
N ARG A 35 3.33 9.50 1.32
CA ARG A 35 4.05 8.93 2.46
C ARG A 35 4.99 7.79 2.02
N VAL A 36 4.49 6.84 1.22
CA VAL A 36 5.32 5.78 0.67
C VAL A 36 6.48 6.35 -0.17
N THR A 37 6.23 7.38 -0.98
CA THR A 37 7.28 8.02 -1.77
C THR A 37 8.36 8.63 -0.88
N LEU A 38 7.97 9.37 0.17
CA LEU A 38 8.91 10.03 1.07
C LEU A 38 9.71 9.04 1.92
N ASP A 39 9.08 7.93 2.32
CA ASP A 39 9.70 6.95 3.20
C ASP A 39 10.54 5.91 2.46
N LEU A 40 10.03 5.37 1.36
CA LEU A 40 10.68 4.29 0.62
C LEU A 40 11.80 4.78 -0.29
N PHE A 41 11.66 5.99 -0.83
CA PHE A 41 12.63 6.60 -1.74
C PHE A 41 13.35 7.80 -1.12
N ALA A 42 13.46 7.83 0.20
CA ALA A 42 14.31 8.77 0.91
C ALA A 42 15.79 8.59 0.49
N PRO A 43 16.61 9.65 0.45
CA PRO A 43 18.00 9.56 -0.02
C PRO A 43 18.81 8.47 0.70
N ASP A 44 18.65 8.30 2.01
CA ASP A 44 19.31 7.28 2.82
C ASP A 44 18.91 5.84 2.44
N LYS A 45 17.75 5.65 1.84
CA LYS A 45 17.23 4.34 1.36
C LYS A 45 17.73 3.98 -0.04
N LEU A 46 18.19 4.96 -0.80
CA LEU A 46 18.64 4.76 -2.18
C LEU A 46 20.15 4.45 -2.28
N GLY A 47 20.85 4.32 -1.14
CA GLY A 47 22.27 3.98 -1.10
C GLY A 47 23.18 5.14 -1.51
N PRO A 48 24.44 4.89 -1.95
CA PRO A 48 25.43 5.91 -2.22
C PRO A 48 25.22 6.64 -3.55
N HIS A 49 23.96 6.72 -4.04
CA HIS A 49 23.64 7.32 -5.33
C HIS A 49 23.40 8.83 -5.22
N GLN A 50 23.65 9.57 -6.30
CA GLN A 50 23.35 11.00 -6.37
C GLN A 50 21.88 11.22 -6.70
N ILE A 51 21.08 11.54 -5.70
CA ILE A 51 19.65 11.77 -5.89
C ILE A 51 19.41 13.20 -6.38
N ARG A 52 18.66 13.32 -7.48
CA ARG A 52 18.23 14.59 -8.09
C ARG A 52 16.72 14.63 -8.13
N PRO A 53 16.07 15.19 -7.10
CA PRO A 53 14.62 15.29 -7.08
C PRO A 53 14.12 16.23 -8.18
N VAL A 54 12.99 15.85 -8.79
CA VAL A 54 12.26 16.67 -9.77
C VAL A 54 10.91 16.96 -9.17
N THR A 55 10.70 18.19 -8.77
CA THR A 55 9.48 18.65 -8.09
C THR A 55 8.66 19.57 -8.98
N SER A 56 7.40 19.76 -8.65
CA SER A 56 6.51 20.73 -9.31
C SER A 56 5.50 21.31 -8.32
N ARG A 57 5.18 22.59 -8.49
CA ARG A 57 4.15 23.29 -7.70
C ARG A 57 2.76 23.25 -8.37
N SER A 58 2.68 22.85 -9.64
CA SER A 58 1.46 22.86 -10.43
C SER A 58 1.28 21.58 -11.23
N LEU A 59 0.02 21.33 -11.66
CA LEU A 59 -0.29 20.20 -12.54
C LEU A 59 0.39 20.34 -13.92
N LEU A 60 0.42 21.55 -14.47
CA LEU A 60 1.10 21.82 -15.73
C LEU A 60 2.60 21.55 -15.61
N GLY A 61 3.24 22.04 -14.55
CA GLY A 61 4.64 21.77 -14.28
C GLY A 61 4.95 20.28 -14.09
N MET A 62 4.05 19.53 -13.45
CA MET A 62 4.15 18.06 -13.36
C MET A 62 4.10 17.41 -14.75
N THR A 63 3.14 17.80 -15.59
CA THR A 63 3.02 17.27 -16.95
C THR A 63 4.28 17.58 -17.77
N ILE A 64 4.79 18.81 -17.71
CA ILE A 64 6.03 19.22 -18.39
C ILE A 64 7.22 18.40 -17.86
N ALA A 65 7.31 18.21 -16.54
CA ALA A 65 8.41 17.46 -15.95
C ALA A 65 8.41 16.00 -16.43
N GLN A 66 7.26 15.34 -16.42
CA GLN A 66 7.13 13.94 -16.82
C GLN A 66 7.28 13.71 -18.32
N HIS A 67 6.77 14.64 -19.16
CA HIS A 67 6.75 14.46 -20.61
C HIS A 67 7.96 15.06 -21.33
N LEU A 68 8.63 16.04 -20.76
CA LEU A 68 9.77 16.73 -21.40
C LEU A 68 11.02 16.73 -20.52
N THR A 69 10.97 17.24 -19.27
CA THR A 69 12.17 17.46 -18.45
C THR A 69 12.89 16.15 -18.14
N LEU A 70 12.19 15.14 -17.63
CA LEU A 70 12.79 13.84 -17.28
C LEU A 70 13.32 13.10 -18.52
N PRO A 71 12.59 12.99 -19.65
CA PRO A 71 13.12 12.41 -20.87
C PRO A 71 14.38 13.13 -21.38
N LEU A 72 14.38 14.46 -21.43
CA LEU A 72 15.54 15.23 -21.87
C LEU A 72 16.76 15.05 -20.97
N ARG A 73 16.56 14.99 -19.65
CA ARG A 73 17.64 14.68 -18.71
C ARG A 73 18.20 13.27 -18.95
N ALA A 74 17.34 12.28 -19.19
CA ALA A 74 17.76 10.94 -19.51
C ALA A 74 18.56 10.84 -20.81
N LEU A 75 18.24 11.63 -21.82
CA LEU A 75 18.98 11.66 -23.09
C LEU A 75 20.35 12.33 -22.95
N ARG A 76 20.45 13.37 -22.09
CA ARG A 76 21.73 14.08 -21.82
C ARG A 76 22.65 13.31 -20.89
N ASP A 77 22.07 12.62 -19.91
CA ASP A 77 22.79 11.84 -18.89
C ASP A 77 22.49 10.34 -19.11
N ARG A 78 23.34 9.69 -19.90
CA ARG A 78 23.12 8.32 -20.35
C ARG A 78 23.29 7.27 -19.24
N ASP A 79 23.95 7.63 -18.14
CA ASP A 79 24.21 6.73 -16.99
C ASP A 79 23.17 6.90 -15.88
N ALA A 80 22.35 7.94 -15.94
CA ALA A 80 21.34 8.22 -14.94
C ALA A 80 20.14 7.27 -15.02
N LEU A 81 19.60 6.93 -13.85
CA LEU A 81 18.31 6.24 -13.69
C LEU A 81 17.17 7.24 -13.54
N LEU A 82 16.00 6.88 -14.01
CA LEU A 82 14.75 7.61 -13.81
C LEU A 82 13.86 6.80 -12.88
N LEU A 83 13.52 7.33 -11.73
CA LEU A 83 12.68 6.67 -10.75
C LEU A 83 11.33 7.39 -10.59
N PHE A 84 10.25 6.67 -10.84
CA PHE A 84 8.86 7.14 -10.81
C PHE A 84 8.08 6.47 -9.68
N PRO A 85 8.03 7.06 -8.48
CA PRO A 85 7.41 6.43 -7.32
C PRO A 85 5.89 6.64 -7.21
N GLY A 86 5.29 7.60 -7.90
CA GLY A 86 3.88 7.96 -7.72
C GLY A 86 3.03 7.93 -8.97
N PHE A 87 3.58 8.38 -10.11
CA PHE A 87 2.88 8.47 -11.38
C PHE A 87 3.66 7.79 -12.51
N PRO A 88 2.97 7.32 -13.56
CA PRO A 88 3.62 6.69 -14.69
C PRO A 88 4.48 7.70 -15.47
N PRO A 89 5.63 7.26 -16.01
CA PRO A 89 6.48 8.08 -16.85
C PRO A 89 5.78 8.48 -18.16
N GLY A 90 6.09 9.67 -18.65
CA GLY A 90 5.62 10.12 -19.96
C GLY A 90 6.19 9.26 -21.11
N PRO A 91 5.51 9.21 -22.28
CA PRO A 91 5.86 8.33 -23.40
C PRO A 91 7.31 8.48 -23.91
N LEU A 92 7.85 9.71 -23.91
CA LEU A 92 9.23 9.96 -24.35
C LEU A 92 10.29 9.29 -23.47
N CYS A 93 9.96 8.91 -22.22
CA CYS A 93 10.83 8.13 -21.36
C CYS A 93 11.11 6.72 -21.93
N ALA A 94 10.29 6.23 -22.87
CA ALA A 94 10.53 4.97 -23.56
C ALA A 94 11.86 4.96 -24.34
N LEU A 95 12.38 6.11 -24.77
CA LEU A 95 13.68 6.26 -25.40
C LEU A 95 14.84 5.89 -24.44
N ALA A 96 14.58 5.92 -23.13
CA ALA A 96 15.51 5.51 -22.09
C ALA A 96 14.97 4.34 -21.24
N ALA A 97 14.12 3.47 -21.84
CA ALA A 97 13.36 2.44 -21.15
C ALA A 97 14.18 1.59 -20.16
N ALA A 98 15.37 1.12 -20.58
CA ALA A 98 16.23 0.27 -19.74
C ALA A 98 16.62 0.92 -18.40
N ARG A 99 16.55 2.25 -18.30
CA ARG A 99 16.93 3.06 -17.15
C ARG A 99 15.72 3.62 -16.38
N CYS A 100 14.50 3.31 -16.84
CA CYS A 100 13.27 3.69 -16.16
C CYS A 100 12.88 2.64 -15.13
N LEU A 101 12.56 3.10 -13.93
CA LEU A 101 12.06 2.33 -12.80
C LEU A 101 10.70 2.89 -12.42
N LEU A 102 9.65 2.07 -12.47
CA LEU A 102 8.30 2.46 -12.10
C LEU A 102 7.87 1.69 -10.86
N TYR A 103 7.46 2.40 -9.84
CA TYR A 103 6.82 1.84 -8.66
C TYR A 103 5.30 1.87 -8.81
N VAL A 104 4.65 0.73 -8.62
CA VAL A 104 3.22 0.54 -8.82
C VAL A 104 2.56 0.28 -7.47
N HIS A 105 1.70 1.17 -7.04
CA HIS A 105 0.94 1.07 -5.79
C HIS A 105 -0.26 0.12 -5.90
N ASP A 106 -0.94 0.15 -7.05
CA ASP A 106 -2.10 -0.67 -7.39
C ASP A 106 -2.34 -0.66 -8.90
N THR A 107 -3.34 -1.42 -9.35
CA THR A 107 -3.77 -1.48 -10.74
C THR A 107 -5.15 -0.85 -10.96
N PHE A 108 -5.69 -0.10 -10.00
CA PHE A 108 -7.07 0.44 -10.04
C PHE A 108 -7.34 1.34 -11.24
N LEU A 109 -6.30 2.00 -11.76
CA LEU A 109 -6.39 2.75 -13.02
C LEU A 109 -6.79 1.88 -14.23
N LEU A 110 -6.63 0.56 -14.16
CA LEU A 110 -6.93 -0.38 -15.24
C LEU A 110 -8.21 -1.17 -14.99
N ASP A 111 -8.35 -1.73 -13.82
CA ASP A 111 -9.38 -2.71 -13.46
C ASP A 111 -10.59 -2.12 -12.71
N ARG A 112 -10.47 -0.90 -12.15
CA ARG A 112 -11.53 -0.22 -11.40
C ARG A 112 -11.91 1.14 -11.98
N LYS A 113 -12.02 1.22 -13.29
CA LYS A 113 -12.34 2.48 -13.99
C LYS A 113 -13.66 3.12 -13.55
N ALA A 114 -14.64 2.33 -13.11
CA ALA A 114 -15.92 2.83 -12.60
C ALA A 114 -15.76 3.65 -11.31
N ASP A 115 -14.79 3.31 -10.47
CA ASP A 115 -14.53 3.98 -9.19
C ASP A 115 -13.63 5.21 -9.33
N LEU A 116 -13.17 5.54 -10.55
CA LEU A 116 -12.26 6.65 -10.84
C LEU A 116 -13.00 7.92 -11.28
N SER A 117 -12.40 9.07 -10.97
CA SER A 117 -12.82 10.34 -11.56
C SER A 117 -12.66 10.32 -13.08
N LEU A 118 -13.49 11.09 -13.79
CA LEU A 118 -13.44 11.20 -15.26
C LEU A 118 -12.02 11.56 -15.76
N ARG A 119 -11.35 12.46 -15.05
CA ARG A 119 -9.97 12.87 -15.35
C ARG A 119 -8.98 11.71 -15.22
N SER A 120 -9.08 10.90 -14.16
CA SER A 120 -8.23 9.74 -13.98
C SER A 120 -8.44 8.70 -15.07
N ARG A 121 -9.70 8.50 -15.48
CA ARG A 121 -10.07 7.57 -16.56
C ARG A 121 -9.50 7.99 -17.92
N LEU A 122 -9.58 9.27 -18.27
CA LEU A 122 -9.21 9.76 -19.62
C LEU A 122 -7.72 10.03 -19.76
N TYR A 123 -7.05 10.47 -18.70
CA TYR A 123 -5.64 10.86 -18.76
C TYR A 123 -4.70 9.85 -18.11
N MET A 124 -4.98 9.43 -16.86
CA MET A 124 -4.04 8.59 -16.12
C MET A 124 -4.07 7.13 -16.55
N SER A 125 -5.25 6.55 -16.80
CA SER A 125 -5.37 5.13 -17.19
C SER A 125 -4.62 4.80 -18.49
N PRO A 126 -4.75 5.55 -19.59
CA PRO A 126 -4.01 5.28 -20.83
C PRO A 126 -2.49 5.40 -20.63
N SER A 127 -2.03 6.45 -19.93
CA SER A 127 -0.60 6.67 -19.65
C SER A 127 -0.01 5.52 -18.82
N PHE A 128 -0.76 5.05 -17.82
CA PHE A 128 -0.35 3.94 -16.98
C PHE A 128 -0.31 2.62 -17.76
N ALA A 129 -1.35 2.31 -18.53
CA ALA A 129 -1.39 1.12 -19.39
C ALA A 129 -0.24 1.11 -20.40
N PHE A 130 0.09 2.27 -20.98
CA PHE A 130 1.21 2.43 -21.89
C PHE A 130 2.54 2.20 -21.18
N ALA A 131 2.75 2.81 -20.00
CA ALA A 131 3.97 2.66 -19.22
C ALA A 131 4.25 1.19 -18.84
N LEU A 132 3.26 0.43 -18.40
CA LEU A 132 3.41 -1.00 -18.09
C LEU A 132 3.85 -1.85 -19.29
N ARG A 133 3.54 -1.43 -20.52
CA ARG A 133 3.91 -2.17 -21.74
C ARG A 133 5.35 -1.96 -22.18
N TRP A 134 5.97 -0.84 -21.82
CA TRP A 134 7.34 -0.55 -22.27
C TRP A 134 8.36 -0.47 -21.14
N CYS A 135 7.97 -0.14 -19.90
CA CYS A 135 8.89 -0.05 -18.78
C CYS A 135 9.35 -1.44 -18.35
N PRO A 136 10.67 -1.75 -18.43
CA PRO A 136 11.15 -3.09 -18.13
C PRO A 136 11.38 -3.34 -16.63
N ASN A 137 11.42 -2.32 -15.79
CA ASN A 137 11.72 -2.46 -14.36
C ASN A 137 10.54 -1.93 -13.54
N LEU A 138 9.72 -2.84 -13.07
CA LEU A 138 8.50 -2.58 -12.30
C LEU A 138 8.68 -3.06 -10.87
N PHE A 139 8.39 -2.20 -9.91
CA PHE A 139 8.44 -2.49 -8.49
C PHE A 139 7.03 -2.38 -7.92
N VAL A 140 6.66 -3.27 -7.02
CA VAL A 140 5.30 -3.37 -6.50
C VAL A 140 5.31 -3.52 -4.98
N ASN A 141 4.27 -3.01 -4.33
CA ASN A 141 4.14 -2.98 -2.88
C ASN A 141 3.68 -4.32 -2.26
N SER A 142 3.05 -5.20 -3.04
CA SER A 142 2.49 -6.46 -2.56
C SER A 142 2.55 -7.54 -3.66
N ARG A 143 2.42 -8.81 -3.28
CA ARG A 143 2.32 -9.93 -4.24
C ARG A 143 1.07 -9.79 -5.10
N THR A 144 -0.05 -9.42 -4.50
CA THR A 144 -1.32 -9.21 -5.20
C THR A 144 -1.19 -8.14 -6.29
N THR A 145 -0.61 -6.97 -5.98
CA THR A 145 -0.31 -5.94 -6.99
C THR A 145 0.64 -6.49 -8.06
N GLY A 146 1.64 -7.28 -7.67
CA GLY A 146 2.59 -7.87 -8.59
C GLY A 146 1.95 -8.85 -9.58
N GLU A 147 1.03 -9.69 -9.14
CA GLU A 147 0.26 -10.61 -9.99
C GLU A 147 -0.62 -9.83 -10.98
N ALA A 148 -1.33 -8.80 -10.50
CA ALA A 148 -2.13 -7.93 -11.36
C ALA A 148 -1.28 -7.20 -12.42
N VAL A 149 -0.10 -6.68 -12.04
CA VAL A 149 0.85 -6.06 -12.96
C VAL A 149 1.38 -7.07 -13.98
N ARG A 150 1.72 -8.31 -13.55
CA ARG A 150 2.17 -9.37 -14.45
C ARG A 150 1.17 -9.73 -15.54
N ALA A 151 -0.11 -9.68 -15.23
CA ALA A 151 -1.17 -9.98 -16.19
C ALA A 151 -1.23 -8.98 -17.36
N VAL A 152 -0.73 -7.74 -17.16
CA VAL A 152 -0.89 -6.64 -18.14
C VAL A 152 0.42 -6.03 -18.63
N CYS A 153 1.55 -6.29 -17.98
CA CYS A 153 2.85 -5.74 -18.37
C CYS A 153 3.47 -6.51 -19.55
N ALA A 154 4.54 -5.95 -20.14
CA ALA A 154 5.30 -6.65 -21.16
C ALA A 154 5.90 -7.96 -20.61
N ARG A 155 5.92 -9.04 -21.41
CA ARG A 155 6.51 -10.35 -21.02
C ARG A 155 7.96 -10.25 -20.54
N ARG A 156 8.73 -9.31 -21.11
CA ARG A 156 10.14 -9.05 -20.76
C ARG A 156 10.31 -8.18 -19.50
N ALA A 157 9.24 -7.60 -18.98
CA ALA A 157 9.33 -6.75 -17.80
C ALA A 157 9.70 -7.57 -16.56
N ARG A 158 10.58 -7.00 -15.75
CA ARG A 158 10.94 -7.52 -14.43
C ARG A 158 9.98 -6.91 -13.43
N VAL A 159 9.22 -7.74 -12.74
CA VAL A 159 8.33 -7.29 -11.65
C VAL A 159 8.89 -7.82 -10.35
N ALA A 160 9.19 -6.91 -9.43
CA ALA A 160 9.81 -7.27 -8.18
C ALA A 160 9.14 -6.57 -6.99
N LEU A 161 9.12 -7.25 -5.86
CA LEU A 161 8.58 -6.72 -4.63
C LEU A 161 9.52 -5.65 -4.06
N LEU A 162 8.91 -4.55 -3.64
CA LEU A 162 9.53 -3.47 -2.89
C LEU A 162 8.50 -2.94 -1.89
N ARG A 163 8.29 -3.69 -0.81
CA ARG A 163 7.31 -3.34 0.23
C ARG A 163 7.76 -2.10 0.98
N PRO A 164 6.86 -1.15 1.27
CA PRO A 164 7.16 -0.07 2.18
C PRO A 164 7.23 -0.63 3.62
N ALA A 165 8.21 -0.20 4.37
CA ALA A 165 8.22 -0.41 5.81
C ALA A 165 7.11 0.44 6.45
N VAL A 166 6.48 -0.09 7.48
CA VAL A 166 5.46 0.63 8.24
C VAL A 166 6.12 1.20 9.48
N ARG A 167 6.21 2.53 9.54
CA ARG A 167 6.72 3.25 10.70
C ARG A 167 5.60 3.47 11.71
N ASP A 168 5.96 3.57 12.97
CA ASP A 168 5.06 4.05 14.01
C ASP A 168 4.91 5.57 13.92
N ALA A 169 4.19 6.02 12.88
CA ALA A 169 4.02 7.45 12.58
C ALA A 169 3.19 8.19 13.63
N PHE A 170 2.38 7.47 14.41
CA PHE A 170 1.44 8.01 15.38
C PHE A 170 1.86 7.74 16.84
N GLY A 171 3.05 7.17 17.07
CA GLY A 171 3.53 6.81 18.41
C GLY A 171 2.65 5.75 19.09
N LEU A 172 2.10 4.81 18.31
CA LEU A 172 1.19 3.78 18.83
C LEU A 172 1.93 2.67 19.57
N GLY A 173 3.23 2.46 19.29
CA GLY A 173 4.02 1.36 19.82
C GLY A 173 4.13 1.35 21.36
N ASP A 174 4.00 2.52 22.01
CA ASP A 174 3.99 2.65 23.46
C ASP A 174 2.62 2.34 24.11
N LEU A 175 1.57 2.10 23.32
CA LEU A 175 0.27 1.74 23.86
C LEU A 175 0.34 0.32 24.50
N PRO A 176 -0.39 0.09 25.61
CA PRO A 176 -0.42 -1.26 26.24
C PRO A 176 -1.12 -2.31 25.35
N GLY A 177 -1.91 -1.87 24.40
CA GLY A 177 -2.76 -2.65 23.52
C GLY A 177 -4.16 -2.07 23.45
N PRO A 178 -5.10 -2.76 22.77
CA PRO A 178 -6.50 -2.35 22.74
C PRO A 178 -7.11 -2.36 24.12
N ALA A 179 -8.16 -1.53 24.33
CA ALA A 179 -8.92 -1.54 25.56
C ALA A 179 -9.47 -2.96 25.84
N PRO A 180 -9.53 -3.38 27.12
CA PRO A 180 -10.19 -4.64 27.45
C PRO A 180 -11.66 -4.61 27.06
N TYR A 181 -12.13 -5.63 26.34
CA TYR A 181 -13.55 -5.80 26.05
C TYR A 181 -14.22 -6.67 27.10
N GLY A 182 -15.27 -6.17 27.71
CA GLY A 182 -16.01 -6.86 28.76
C GLY A 182 -17.51 -6.73 28.62
N HIS A 183 -18.26 -7.57 29.38
CA HIS A 183 -19.70 -7.55 29.38
C HIS A 183 -20.27 -6.15 29.76
N GLY A 184 -21.26 -5.69 29.01
CA GLY A 184 -21.96 -4.43 29.26
C GLY A 184 -21.34 -3.20 28.63
N GLN A 185 -20.19 -3.35 27.96
CA GLN A 185 -19.59 -2.27 27.17
C GLN A 185 -19.81 -2.51 25.67
N PRO A 186 -20.01 -1.45 24.86
CA PRO A 186 -20.12 -1.63 23.41
C PRO A 186 -18.77 -2.05 22.83
N LEU A 187 -18.81 -2.91 21.82
CA LEU A 187 -17.67 -3.27 20.99
C LEU A 187 -17.31 -2.05 20.11
N ARG A 188 -16.20 -1.41 20.39
CA ARG A 188 -15.76 -0.22 19.67
C ARG A 188 -14.92 -0.60 18.47
N LEU A 189 -15.52 -0.44 17.28
CA LEU A 189 -14.91 -0.71 15.98
C LEU A 189 -14.31 0.58 15.42
N LEU A 190 -13.12 0.51 14.87
CA LEU A 190 -12.42 1.63 14.23
C LEU A 190 -12.37 1.42 12.73
N ALA A 191 -12.70 2.44 11.94
CA ALA A 191 -12.50 2.46 10.50
C ALA A 191 -11.71 3.72 10.11
N ILE A 192 -10.62 3.57 9.34
CA ILE A 192 -9.71 4.66 8.98
C ILE A 192 -9.56 4.77 7.47
N GLY A 193 -9.72 5.96 6.93
CA GLY A 193 -9.40 6.31 5.54
C GLY A 193 -10.36 7.32 4.95
N THR A 194 -9.99 7.87 3.79
CA THR A 194 -10.85 8.78 3.04
C THR A 194 -12.20 8.13 2.74
N ILE A 195 -13.29 8.86 2.95
CA ILE A 195 -14.63 8.39 2.66
C ILE A 195 -14.83 8.42 1.14
N GLU A 196 -14.70 7.26 0.51
CA GLU A 196 -14.77 7.05 -0.94
C GLU A 196 -15.44 5.70 -1.26
N PRO A 197 -16.03 5.51 -2.46
CA PRO A 197 -16.78 4.29 -2.81
C PRO A 197 -15.98 2.99 -2.62
N ARG A 198 -14.69 3.01 -2.87
CA ARG A 198 -13.80 1.86 -2.74
C ARG A 198 -13.68 1.36 -1.28
N LYS A 199 -13.72 2.26 -0.30
CA LYS A 199 -13.62 1.92 1.13
C LYS A 199 -14.87 1.22 1.67
N ASN A 200 -16.00 1.34 0.97
CA ASN A 200 -17.23 0.60 1.24
C ASN A 200 -17.73 0.72 2.70
N TYR A 201 -17.70 1.92 3.26
CA TYR A 201 -18.20 2.17 4.62
C TYR A 201 -19.67 1.77 4.86
N PRO A 202 -20.57 1.76 3.84
CA PRO A 202 -21.88 1.15 4.02
C PRO A 202 -21.85 -0.30 4.52
N ALA A 203 -20.88 -1.10 4.09
CA ALA A 203 -20.72 -2.46 4.60
C ALA A 203 -20.21 -2.49 6.06
N ALA A 204 -19.36 -1.55 6.48
CA ALA A 204 -18.96 -1.43 7.88
C ALA A 204 -20.14 -1.05 8.78
N LEU A 205 -21.03 -0.16 8.31
CA LEU A 205 -22.27 0.20 9.00
C LEU A 205 -23.21 -0.99 9.09
N ALA A 206 -23.39 -1.75 7.98
CA ALA A 206 -24.24 -2.92 7.96
C ALA A 206 -23.73 -4.01 8.91
N LEU A 207 -22.41 -4.25 8.96
CA LEU A 207 -21.77 -5.15 9.92
C LEU A 207 -22.03 -4.73 11.36
N THR A 208 -21.85 -3.43 11.68
CA THR A 208 -22.10 -2.91 13.03
C THR A 208 -23.58 -3.05 13.42
N ALA A 209 -24.48 -2.77 12.48
CA ALA A 209 -25.93 -2.98 12.69
C ALA A 209 -26.27 -4.46 12.91
N ALA A 210 -25.62 -5.39 12.19
CA ALA A 210 -25.82 -6.83 12.37
C ALA A 210 -25.37 -7.31 13.76
N LEU A 211 -24.21 -6.84 14.25
CA LEU A 211 -23.75 -7.09 15.62
C LEU A 211 -24.77 -6.62 16.66
N ASN A 212 -25.28 -5.38 16.50
CA ASN A 212 -26.30 -4.84 17.40
C ASN A 212 -27.59 -5.68 17.39
N ARG A 213 -28.05 -6.14 16.21
CA ARG A 213 -29.21 -7.06 16.11
C ARG A 213 -28.95 -8.42 16.76
N ALA A 214 -27.71 -8.91 16.68
CA ALA A 214 -27.29 -10.16 17.33
C ALA A 214 -27.12 -10.03 18.85
N GLY A 215 -27.44 -8.86 19.45
CA GLY A 215 -27.33 -8.62 20.89
C GLY A 215 -25.89 -8.32 21.37
N ILE A 216 -25.00 -7.97 20.46
CA ILE A 216 -23.64 -7.51 20.76
C ILE A 216 -23.62 -5.99 20.54
N PRO A 217 -23.75 -5.16 21.60
CA PRO A 217 -23.69 -3.72 21.46
C PRO A 217 -22.37 -3.31 20.77
N ALA A 218 -22.47 -2.57 19.68
CA ALA A 218 -21.30 -2.16 18.88
C ALA A 218 -21.42 -0.72 18.40
N GLU A 219 -20.30 -0.01 18.40
CA GLU A 219 -20.14 1.35 17.90
C GLU A 219 -19.07 1.38 16.78
N LEU A 220 -19.29 2.23 15.79
CA LEU A 220 -18.34 2.42 14.68
C LEU A 220 -17.73 3.83 14.75
N HIS A 221 -16.44 3.91 14.96
CA HIS A 221 -15.66 5.15 14.95
C HIS A 221 -15.01 5.31 13.58
N LEU A 222 -15.46 6.31 12.80
CA LEU A 222 -14.98 6.57 11.44
C LEU A 222 -14.05 7.78 11.42
N VAL A 223 -12.78 7.55 11.04
CA VAL A 223 -11.74 8.56 10.92
C VAL A 223 -11.37 8.76 9.45
N GLY A 224 -11.48 9.98 8.97
CA GLY A 224 -11.09 10.34 7.61
C GLY A 224 -11.89 11.49 7.04
N ARG A 225 -11.32 12.13 6.01
CA ARG A 225 -11.99 13.20 5.27
C ARG A 225 -12.99 12.61 4.29
N VAL A 226 -14.04 13.37 3.99
CA VAL A 226 -14.95 13.06 2.89
C VAL A 226 -14.21 13.28 1.57
N GLY A 227 -14.12 12.23 0.79
CA GLY A 227 -13.52 12.22 -0.55
C GLY A 227 -14.57 12.42 -1.63
N TRP A 228 -14.48 11.60 -2.67
CA TRP A 228 -15.42 11.65 -3.80
C TRP A 228 -16.47 10.54 -3.71
N GLY A 229 -17.54 10.71 -4.48
CA GLY A 229 -18.67 9.79 -4.51
C GLY A 229 -19.85 10.28 -3.68
N ARG A 230 -20.95 9.51 -3.77
CA ARG A 230 -22.16 9.77 -3.00
C ARG A 230 -22.16 8.89 -1.74
N HIS A 231 -22.43 9.50 -0.59
CA HIS A 231 -22.39 8.85 0.72
C HIS A 231 -23.65 9.19 1.51
N ASP A 232 -24.76 8.50 1.22
CA ASP A 232 -26.08 8.83 1.78
C ASP A 232 -26.10 8.67 3.32
N PHE A 233 -25.31 7.76 3.89
CA PHE A 233 -25.18 7.57 5.34
C PHE A 233 -24.63 8.81 6.09
N LEU A 234 -24.04 9.76 5.38
CA LEU A 234 -23.58 11.01 5.99
C LEU A 234 -24.71 12.01 6.25
N GLN A 235 -25.85 11.87 5.57
CA GLN A 235 -27.02 12.73 5.71
C GLN A 235 -27.92 12.29 6.87
N ALA A 236 -28.02 10.97 7.09
CA ALA A 236 -28.78 10.37 8.18
C ALA A 236 -27.92 9.27 8.85
N PRO A 237 -26.91 9.66 9.64
CA PRO A 237 -26.05 8.69 10.31
C PRO A 237 -26.82 7.92 11.37
N PRO A 238 -26.62 6.60 11.51
CA PRO A 238 -27.18 5.84 12.63
C PRO A 238 -26.50 6.24 13.95
N ASP A 239 -27.18 6.08 15.07
CA ASP A 239 -26.72 6.50 16.41
C ASP A 239 -25.41 5.85 16.83
N PHE A 240 -25.11 4.64 16.36
CA PHE A 240 -23.88 3.92 16.64
C PHE A 240 -22.68 4.39 15.80
N LEU A 241 -22.85 5.34 14.87
CA LEU A 241 -21.78 5.90 14.06
C LEU A 241 -21.20 7.19 14.65
N HIS A 242 -19.94 7.14 15.07
CA HIS A 242 -19.17 8.28 15.54
C HIS A 242 -18.19 8.75 14.45
N ARG A 243 -18.44 9.93 13.89
CA ARG A 243 -17.60 10.51 12.84
C ARG A 243 -16.60 11.49 13.43
N HIS A 244 -15.31 11.25 13.23
CA HIS A 244 -14.24 12.07 13.78
C HIS A 244 -13.62 13.06 12.77
N GLY A 245 -13.86 12.88 11.47
CA GLY A 245 -13.17 13.69 10.46
C GLY A 245 -11.67 13.38 10.40
N TYR A 246 -10.86 14.43 10.23
CA TYR A 246 -9.40 14.33 10.30
C TYR A 246 -8.96 14.58 11.75
N LEU A 247 -8.20 13.66 12.29
CA LEU A 247 -7.64 13.75 13.65
C LEU A 247 -6.16 14.08 13.62
N SER A 248 -5.68 14.78 14.62
CA SER A 248 -4.25 14.87 14.94
C SER A 248 -3.70 13.51 15.38
N ASP A 249 -2.38 13.34 15.35
CA ASP A 249 -1.74 12.09 15.77
C ASP A 249 -2.07 11.74 17.22
N ALA A 250 -2.15 12.73 18.12
CA ALA A 250 -2.51 12.52 19.53
C ALA A 250 -3.97 12.07 19.71
N GLU A 251 -4.92 12.67 18.96
CA GLU A 251 -6.33 12.28 18.98
C GLU A 251 -6.52 10.88 18.41
N LEU A 252 -5.83 10.58 17.29
CA LEU A 252 -5.87 9.24 16.68
C LEU A 252 -5.29 8.19 17.65
N ARG A 253 -4.18 8.50 18.32
CA ARG A 253 -3.59 7.63 19.34
C ARG A 253 -4.59 7.33 20.48
N GLY A 254 -5.26 8.35 21.00
CA GLY A 254 -6.29 8.18 22.05
C GLY A 254 -7.46 7.31 21.57
N LEU A 255 -7.90 7.51 20.33
CA LEU A 255 -8.98 6.73 19.76
C LEU A 255 -8.58 5.27 19.54
N VAL A 256 -7.40 5.01 18.98
CA VAL A 256 -6.87 3.63 18.80
C VAL A 256 -6.79 2.91 20.15
N ALA A 257 -6.31 3.58 21.20
CA ALA A 257 -6.22 3.01 22.55
C ALA A 257 -7.59 2.64 23.14
N SER A 258 -8.65 3.33 22.72
CA SER A 258 -10.02 3.11 23.22
C SER A 258 -10.84 2.11 22.39
N CYS A 259 -10.36 1.72 21.21
CA CYS A 259 -11.04 0.76 20.33
C CYS A 259 -10.56 -0.67 20.58
N HIS A 260 -11.39 -1.65 20.19
CA HIS A 260 -11.11 -3.07 20.37
C HIS A 260 -10.61 -3.73 19.08
N LEU A 261 -10.99 -3.18 17.92
CA LEU A 261 -10.73 -3.78 16.61
C LEU A 261 -10.80 -2.72 15.50
N LEU A 262 -9.87 -2.75 14.54
CA LEU A 262 -10.06 -2.04 13.27
C LEU A 262 -10.85 -2.92 12.30
N VAL A 263 -11.86 -2.33 11.63
CA VAL A 263 -12.63 -2.97 10.57
C VAL A 263 -12.32 -2.30 9.23
N SER A 264 -11.83 -3.08 8.28
CA SER A 264 -11.71 -2.68 6.88
C SER A 264 -12.79 -3.41 6.07
N THR A 265 -13.55 -2.65 5.29
CA THR A 265 -14.57 -3.19 4.37
C THR A 265 -14.26 -2.83 2.92
N SER A 266 -13.02 -2.43 2.66
CA SER A 266 -12.58 -1.98 1.33
C SER A 266 -12.80 -3.06 0.27
N LYS A 267 -13.39 -2.68 -0.87
CA LYS A 267 -13.58 -3.55 -2.04
C LYS A 267 -12.27 -3.95 -2.70
N ALA A 268 -11.23 -3.15 -2.51
CA ALA A 268 -9.87 -3.44 -2.97
C ALA A 268 -8.86 -2.51 -2.29
N GLU A 269 -7.66 -3.01 -2.09
CA GLU A 269 -6.50 -2.25 -1.64
C GLU A 269 -5.26 -2.64 -2.44
N GLY A 270 -4.35 -1.68 -2.65
CA GLY A 270 -3.01 -2.00 -3.13
C GLY A 270 -2.17 -2.60 -2.01
N LEU A 271 -2.37 -2.11 -0.78
CA LEU A 271 -1.69 -2.57 0.42
C LEU A 271 -2.54 -2.43 1.69
N GLY A 272 -3.16 -1.26 1.94
CA GLY A 272 -3.92 -1.02 3.16
C GLY A 272 -3.04 -0.65 4.36
N LEU A 273 -2.14 0.32 4.20
CA LEU A 273 -1.23 0.80 5.25
C LEU A 273 -1.90 1.03 6.63
N PRO A 274 -3.10 1.63 6.73
CA PRO A 274 -3.74 1.86 8.03
C PRO A 274 -3.92 0.60 8.87
N MET A 275 -4.08 -0.57 8.25
CA MET A 275 -4.21 -1.84 8.97
C MET A 275 -2.91 -2.21 9.69
N LEU A 276 -1.77 -2.03 9.05
CA LEU A 276 -0.46 -2.26 9.65
C LEU A 276 -0.08 -1.15 10.64
N GLU A 277 -0.46 0.10 10.35
CA GLU A 277 -0.19 1.24 11.22
C GLU A 277 -0.83 1.06 12.61
N VAL A 278 -2.11 0.69 12.68
CA VAL A 278 -2.79 0.48 13.98
C VAL A 278 -2.28 -0.74 14.73
N GLN A 279 -1.68 -1.71 14.04
CA GLN A 279 -1.08 -2.88 14.65
C GLN A 279 0.20 -2.57 15.44
N HIS A 280 0.84 -1.41 15.26
CA HIS A 280 1.87 -0.93 16.19
C HIS A 280 1.30 -0.78 17.60
N GLY A 281 0.09 -0.25 17.74
CA GLY A 281 -0.64 -0.15 19.01
C GLY A 281 -1.22 -1.48 19.50
N GLY A 282 -1.01 -2.57 18.78
CA GLY A 282 -1.56 -3.87 19.12
C GLY A 282 -3.02 -4.06 18.72
N LEU A 283 -3.65 -3.12 18.00
CA LEU A 283 -5.05 -3.23 17.61
C LEU A 283 -5.22 -4.33 16.54
N PRO A 284 -6.03 -5.38 16.78
CA PRO A 284 -6.32 -6.39 15.78
C PRO A 284 -7.17 -5.83 14.64
N VAL A 285 -7.20 -6.54 13.51
CA VAL A 285 -7.89 -6.09 12.29
C VAL A 285 -8.84 -7.17 11.80
N ALA A 286 -10.09 -6.78 11.48
CA ALA A 286 -10.97 -7.57 10.63
C ALA A 286 -11.00 -6.95 9.22
N ALA A 287 -10.81 -7.76 8.19
CA ALA A 287 -10.72 -7.30 6.81
C ALA A 287 -11.35 -8.31 5.83
N PRO A 288 -11.64 -7.89 4.58
CA PRO A 288 -12.18 -8.80 3.57
C PRO A 288 -11.28 -10.02 3.32
N ASP A 289 -11.90 -11.16 3.03
CA ASP A 289 -11.19 -12.39 2.66
C ASP A 289 -10.70 -12.31 1.20
N ASP A 290 -9.65 -11.52 0.96
CA ASP A 290 -9.05 -11.24 -0.33
C ASP A 290 -7.52 -11.39 -0.25
N PRO A 291 -6.82 -11.76 -1.32
CA PRO A 291 -5.39 -12.03 -1.33
C PRO A 291 -4.51 -10.93 -0.70
N VAL A 292 -4.81 -9.65 -0.94
CA VAL A 292 -4.02 -8.55 -0.36
C VAL A 292 -4.15 -8.50 1.16
N PHE A 293 -5.34 -8.70 1.70
CA PHE A 293 -5.55 -8.68 3.16
C PHE A 293 -4.94 -9.90 3.83
N ARG A 294 -4.99 -11.08 3.18
CA ARG A 294 -4.28 -12.28 3.65
C ARG A 294 -2.78 -12.07 3.70
N GLU A 295 -2.19 -11.44 2.67
CA GLU A 295 -0.76 -11.13 2.64
C GLU A 295 -0.36 -10.16 3.76
N VAL A 296 -1.14 -9.08 3.92
CA VAL A 296 -0.86 -8.00 4.87
C VAL A 296 -1.03 -8.47 6.31
N LEU A 297 -2.13 -9.14 6.63
CA LEU A 297 -2.47 -9.54 8.00
C LEU A 297 -1.79 -10.84 8.44
N GLY A 298 -1.45 -11.74 7.48
CA GLY A 298 -0.98 -13.08 7.86
C GLY A 298 -1.97 -13.77 8.79
N THR A 299 -1.54 -14.09 10.00
CA THR A 299 -2.39 -14.72 11.05
C THR A 299 -2.82 -13.74 12.15
N SER A 300 -2.57 -12.44 11.99
CA SER A 300 -2.80 -11.44 13.05
C SER A 300 -4.21 -10.86 13.06
N GLY A 301 -5.04 -11.16 12.06
CA GLY A 301 -6.38 -10.59 11.89
C GLY A 301 -7.44 -11.63 11.59
N LEU A 302 -8.69 -11.17 11.54
CA LEU A 302 -9.85 -11.95 11.13
C LEU A 302 -10.19 -11.60 9.67
N LEU A 303 -10.43 -12.62 8.85
CA LEU A 303 -10.93 -12.43 7.49
C LEU A 303 -12.44 -12.66 7.49
N VAL A 304 -13.19 -11.71 6.90
CA VAL A 304 -14.66 -11.70 6.87
C VAL A 304 -15.17 -11.45 5.46
N ARG A 305 -16.49 -11.58 5.24
CA ARG A 305 -17.17 -11.24 3.99
C ARG A 305 -18.03 -9.99 4.19
N PRO A 306 -17.55 -8.78 3.95
CA PRO A 306 -18.30 -7.55 4.19
C PRO A 306 -19.55 -7.39 3.32
N GLU A 307 -19.64 -8.12 2.21
CA GLU A 307 -20.82 -8.19 1.34
C GLU A 307 -21.99 -8.98 1.96
N ASP A 308 -21.72 -9.79 2.98
CA ASP A 308 -22.70 -10.52 3.79
C ASP A 308 -22.53 -10.10 5.26
N PRO A 309 -23.20 -9.01 5.69
CA PRO A 309 -23.01 -8.44 7.03
C PRO A 309 -23.38 -9.38 8.17
N GLU A 310 -24.38 -10.23 7.99
CA GLU A 310 -24.82 -11.18 9.02
C GLU A 310 -23.75 -12.26 9.24
N THR A 311 -23.30 -12.91 8.17
CA THR A 311 -22.20 -13.89 8.24
C THR A 311 -20.91 -13.26 8.79
N ALA A 312 -20.62 -12.01 8.43
CA ALA A 312 -19.46 -11.30 8.95
C ALA A 312 -19.59 -10.98 10.45
N ALA A 313 -20.80 -10.63 10.93
CA ALA A 313 -21.08 -10.40 12.33
C ALA A 313 -20.96 -11.69 13.14
N ASP A 314 -21.52 -12.81 12.65
CA ASP A 314 -21.42 -14.13 13.28
C ASP A 314 -19.95 -14.57 13.39
N ALA A 315 -19.17 -14.41 12.34
CA ALA A 315 -17.75 -14.74 12.35
C ALA A 315 -16.96 -13.89 13.38
N LEU A 316 -17.27 -12.60 13.46
CA LEU A 316 -16.63 -11.70 14.43
C LEU A 316 -17.06 -12.04 15.86
N ALA A 317 -18.33 -12.32 16.11
CA ALA A 317 -18.86 -12.74 17.39
C ALA A 317 -18.23 -14.05 17.86
N ALA A 318 -18.16 -15.05 16.99
CA ALA A 318 -17.53 -16.34 17.26
C ALA A 318 -16.02 -16.17 17.55
N TRP A 319 -15.34 -15.31 16.79
CA TRP A 319 -13.92 -15.03 17.01
C TRP A 319 -13.67 -14.37 18.38
N ILE A 320 -14.51 -13.41 18.79
CA ILE A 320 -14.41 -12.76 20.10
C ILE A 320 -14.70 -13.77 21.21
N ALA A 321 -15.79 -14.54 21.10
CA ALA A 321 -16.18 -15.55 22.07
C ALA A 321 -15.12 -16.66 22.22
N GLY A 322 -14.44 -17.01 21.13
CA GLY A 322 -13.31 -17.93 21.11
C GLY A 322 -11.99 -17.36 21.64
N GLY A 323 -12.01 -16.15 22.24
CA GLY A 323 -10.81 -15.53 22.82
C GLY A 323 -9.94 -14.83 21.77
N GLY A 324 -10.47 -14.46 20.61
CA GLY A 324 -9.71 -13.82 19.54
C GLY A 324 -9.03 -12.50 19.92
N LEU A 325 -9.58 -11.77 20.89
CA LEU A 325 -8.97 -10.58 21.47
C LEU A 325 -7.83 -10.90 22.45
N ILE A 326 -7.79 -12.10 23.00
CA ILE A 326 -6.72 -12.52 23.94
C ILE A 326 -5.42 -12.67 23.16
N GLY A 327 -4.37 -11.97 23.60
CA GLY A 327 -3.07 -11.95 22.93
C GLY A 327 -3.07 -11.28 21.54
N ALA A 328 -4.16 -10.61 21.15
CA ALA A 328 -4.27 -9.93 19.86
C ALA A 328 -3.21 -8.84 19.70
N ALA A 329 -2.88 -8.13 20.77
CA ALA A 329 -1.84 -7.10 20.75
C ALA A 329 -0.47 -7.67 20.35
N GLU A 330 -0.10 -8.79 20.91
CA GLU A 330 1.16 -9.48 20.58
C GLU A 330 1.17 -9.95 19.13
N ARG A 331 0.09 -10.59 18.68
CA ARG A 331 -0.04 -11.03 17.28
C ARG A 331 0.04 -9.86 16.29
N SER A 332 -0.60 -8.72 16.62
CA SER A 332 -0.57 -7.51 15.81
C SER A 332 0.84 -6.94 15.67
N ARG A 333 1.55 -6.75 16.79
CA ARG A 333 2.94 -6.25 16.80
C ARG A 333 3.91 -7.22 16.11
N SER A 334 3.76 -8.52 16.34
CA SER A 334 4.54 -9.54 15.64
C SER A 334 4.33 -9.51 14.13
N ASN A 335 3.10 -9.20 13.67
CA ASN A 335 2.81 -9.04 12.25
C ASN A 335 3.51 -7.81 11.66
N VAL A 336 3.52 -6.67 12.36
CA VAL A 336 4.26 -5.49 11.91
C VAL A 336 5.76 -5.79 11.82
N ALA A 337 6.32 -6.47 12.81
CA ALA A 337 7.72 -6.89 12.77
C ALA A 337 8.03 -7.81 11.60
N ARG A 338 7.16 -8.82 11.34
CA ARG A 338 7.22 -9.70 10.16
C ARG A 338 7.20 -8.89 8.86
N TRP A 339 6.26 -7.96 8.73
CA TRP A 339 6.13 -7.10 7.55
C TRP A 339 7.38 -6.26 7.32
N ASN A 340 7.87 -5.60 8.36
CA ASN A 340 9.05 -4.74 8.29
C ASN A 340 10.33 -5.52 7.98
N ALA A 341 10.46 -6.76 8.45
CA ALA A 341 11.56 -7.63 8.06
C ALA A 341 11.55 -7.95 6.56
N MET A 342 10.37 -8.26 5.99
CA MET A 342 10.22 -8.47 4.55
C MET A 342 10.52 -7.19 3.76
N ALA A 343 10.05 -6.03 4.22
CA ALA A 343 10.31 -4.75 3.58
C ALA A 343 11.81 -4.39 3.59
N ALA A 344 12.51 -4.65 4.69
CA ALA A 344 13.95 -4.45 4.79
C ALA A 344 14.73 -5.34 3.81
N ASP A 345 14.30 -6.59 3.62
CA ASP A 345 14.91 -7.50 2.66
C ASP A 345 14.68 -7.06 1.21
N ASP A 346 13.45 -6.62 0.89
CA ASP A 346 13.13 -6.04 -0.42
C ASP A 346 14.00 -4.80 -0.67
N GLY A 347 14.16 -3.92 0.33
CA GLY A 347 15.01 -2.73 0.25
C GLY A 347 16.47 -3.06 -0.06
N ARG A 348 17.06 -4.07 0.63
CA ARG A 348 18.42 -4.53 0.34
C ARG A 348 18.58 -5.04 -1.08
N ARG A 349 17.59 -5.77 -1.61
CA ARG A 349 17.56 -6.24 -3.00
C ARG A 349 17.47 -5.07 -3.98
N PHE A 350 16.66 -4.08 -3.67
CA PHE A 350 16.52 -2.88 -4.49
C PHE A 350 17.83 -2.08 -4.56
N GLN A 351 18.52 -1.89 -3.44
CA GLN A 351 19.82 -1.22 -3.42
C GLN A 351 20.87 -1.95 -4.28
N ARG A 352 20.94 -3.29 -4.23
CA ARG A 352 21.80 -4.08 -5.11
C ARG A 352 21.45 -3.88 -6.58
N PHE A 353 20.16 -3.86 -6.91
CA PHE A 353 19.72 -3.56 -8.27
C PHE A 353 20.20 -2.17 -8.73
N LEU A 354 20.05 -1.14 -7.91
CA LEU A 354 20.51 0.22 -8.23
C LEU A 354 22.04 0.27 -8.45
N SER A 355 22.80 -0.53 -7.73
CA SER A 355 24.25 -0.65 -7.85
C SER A 355 24.71 -1.49 -9.07
N GLY A 356 23.78 -2.01 -9.86
CA GLY A 356 24.07 -2.73 -11.11
C GLY A 356 24.03 -4.26 -11.00
N ASP A 357 23.79 -4.83 -9.82
CA ASP A 357 23.59 -6.28 -9.64
C ASP A 357 22.16 -6.70 -10.01
N GLY A 358 21.85 -6.60 -11.30
CA GLY A 358 20.52 -6.97 -11.80
C GLY A 358 20.23 -8.46 -11.78
N ALA A 359 21.25 -9.32 -11.68
CA ALA A 359 21.08 -10.77 -11.67
C ALA A 359 20.64 -11.28 -10.27
N ALA A 360 21.24 -10.77 -9.21
CA ALA A 360 20.85 -11.09 -7.84
C ALA A 360 19.41 -10.66 -7.52
N TYR A 361 18.94 -9.59 -8.16
CA TYR A 361 17.57 -9.11 -8.02
C TYR A 361 16.55 -10.02 -8.72
N ALA A 362 16.86 -10.51 -9.92
CA ALA A 362 15.97 -11.37 -10.70
C ALA A 362 15.74 -12.74 -10.04
N ALA A 363 16.74 -13.29 -9.37
CA ALA A 363 16.68 -14.64 -8.80
C ALA A 363 15.85 -14.74 -7.50
N ALA A 364 15.79 -13.66 -6.69
CA ALA A 364 15.26 -13.72 -5.32
C ALA A 364 13.88 -13.08 -5.12
N GLY A 365 13.33 -12.37 -6.09
CA GLY A 365 12.11 -11.59 -5.92
C GLY A 365 11.18 -11.52 -7.13
N SER A 366 11.49 -12.24 -8.23
CA SER A 366 10.55 -12.28 -9.35
C SER A 366 9.30 -13.05 -8.92
N ILE A 367 8.16 -12.36 -8.96
CA ILE A 367 6.85 -13.03 -8.90
C ILE A 367 6.77 -13.86 -10.17
N VAL A 368 7.06 -15.15 -10.05
CA VAL A 368 6.86 -16.11 -11.15
C VAL A 368 5.36 -16.26 -11.32
N ALA A 369 4.85 -16.01 -12.51
CA ALA A 369 3.46 -16.27 -12.82
C ALA A 369 3.16 -17.74 -12.51
N ALA A 370 2.23 -17.99 -11.59
CA ALA A 370 1.64 -19.32 -11.44
C ALA A 370 0.99 -19.67 -12.79
N ASN A 371 1.58 -20.63 -13.49
CA ASN A 371 1.05 -21.12 -14.75
C ASN A 371 -0.38 -21.63 -14.53
N GLY A 372 -1.38 -20.98 -15.13
CA GLY A 372 -2.57 -21.68 -15.56
C GLY A 372 -3.94 -21.19 -15.17
N ILE A 373 -4.17 -20.09 -14.40
CA ILE A 373 -5.56 -19.73 -13.99
C ILE A 373 -6.06 -18.39 -14.59
N ALA A 374 -5.21 -17.57 -15.19
CA ALA A 374 -5.58 -16.19 -15.59
C ALA A 374 -6.14 -16.05 -17.03
N ARG A 375 -6.53 -17.13 -17.74
CA ARG A 375 -7.04 -16.99 -19.11
C ARG A 375 -8.56 -16.73 -19.21
N ASP A 376 -9.34 -16.97 -18.17
CA ASP A 376 -10.81 -16.92 -18.27
C ASP A 376 -11.45 -15.60 -17.82
N LEU A 377 -10.73 -14.75 -17.08
CA LEU A 377 -11.26 -13.47 -16.57
C LEU A 377 -11.32 -12.33 -17.61
N VAL A 378 -10.60 -12.44 -18.72
CA VAL A 378 -10.58 -11.39 -19.77
C VAL A 378 -11.67 -11.60 -20.83
N ARG A 379 -12.35 -12.76 -20.85
CA ARG A 379 -13.38 -13.10 -21.86
C ARG A 379 -14.81 -12.76 -21.44
N SER A 380 -15.08 -12.44 -20.18
CA SER A 380 -16.45 -12.16 -19.70
C SER A 380 -16.85 -10.67 -19.66
N SER A 381 -16.02 -9.78 -20.23
CA SER A 381 -16.30 -8.34 -20.31
C SER A 381 -16.17 -7.79 -21.73
N ARG A 382 -16.73 -8.52 -22.70
CA ARG A 382 -17.04 -7.97 -24.03
C ARG A 382 -18.54 -7.93 -24.24
#